data_d62dcec97feae42a73dba95de4c1db97
#
_entry.id   d62dcec97feae42a73dba95de4c1db97
#
_cell.length_a   1.000
_cell.length_b   1.000
_cell.length_c   1.000
_cell.angle_alpha   90.00
_cell.angle_beta   90.00
_cell.angle_gamma   90.00
#
_symmetry.space_group_name_H-M   'P 1'
#
loop_
_entity.id
_entity.type
_entity.pdbx_description
1 polymer ?
#
loop_
_entity_poly.entity_id
_entity_poly.type
_entity_poly.pdbx_seq_one_letter_code
_entity_poly.pdbx_strand_id
1 'polypeptide(L)'
;GSERASTHTVTAIAGANIIYESAGMYASLLGTCPESLLMDNDLLGASMRMTKGFSDDSEESLCFETIKDVCLNDKAHYLGSELTISVMQSEYIFPDLSDRDSPNDWADMGKPVLLEKAIKQKKEILSEHFPSHISDDVDQKIRAKFNIKLSRKDIGRKPFKK
;
A
#
# COMPACT_ATOMS: atom_id res chain seq x y z
N GLY A 1 -5.30 9.54 11.91
CA GLY A 1 -4.04 9.44 11.14
C GLY A 1 -2.86 9.15 12.04
N SER A 2 -2.39 10.15 12.79
CA SER A 2 -1.13 10.05 13.58
C SER A 2 -1.15 8.93 14.63
N GLU A 3 -2.22 8.77 15.38
CA GLU A 3 -2.35 7.71 16.39
C GLU A 3 -2.23 6.31 15.76
N ARG A 4 -2.93 6.05 14.66
CA ARG A 4 -2.81 4.78 13.94
C ARG A 4 -1.40 4.53 13.43
N ALA A 5 -0.79 5.54 12.79
CA ALA A 5 0.57 5.44 12.29
C ALA A 5 1.54 5.05 13.41
N SER A 6 1.47 5.75 14.53
CA SER A 6 2.34 5.49 15.68
C SER A 6 2.13 4.09 16.25
N THR A 7 0.88 3.68 16.47
CA THR A 7 0.55 2.37 17.05
C THR A 7 1.03 1.23 16.16
N HIS A 8 0.72 1.28 14.86
CA HIS A 8 1.15 0.24 13.92
C HIS A 8 2.67 0.16 13.82
N THR A 9 3.33 1.31 13.67
CA THR A 9 4.79 1.34 13.52
C THR A 9 5.49 0.82 14.77
N VAL A 10 5.10 1.28 15.95
CA VAL A 10 5.72 0.83 17.23
C VAL A 10 5.48 -0.67 17.44
N THR A 11 4.28 -1.16 17.18
CA THR A 11 3.96 -2.59 17.33
C THR A 11 4.77 -3.45 16.36
N ALA A 12 4.92 -3.00 15.12
CA ALA A 12 5.69 -3.71 14.11
C ALA A 12 7.19 -3.72 14.45
N ILE A 13 7.77 -2.56 14.86
CA ILE A 13 9.18 -2.46 15.26
C ILE A 13 9.45 -3.26 16.55
N ALA A 14 8.48 -3.38 17.45
CA ALA A 14 8.58 -4.22 18.64
C ALA A 14 8.65 -5.73 18.32
N GLY A 15 8.52 -6.13 17.05
CA GLY A 15 8.70 -7.51 16.60
C GLY A 15 7.44 -8.37 16.66
N ALA A 16 6.25 -7.76 16.62
CA ALA A 16 5.01 -8.52 16.54
C ALA A 16 4.93 -9.27 15.20
N ASN A 17 4.77 -10.60 15.28
CA ASN A 17 4.70 -11.46 14.08
C ASN A 17 3.33 -11.39 13.38
N ILE A 18 2.28 -11.14 14.11
CA ILE A 18 0.90 -11.00 13.61
C ILE A 18 0.22 -9.85 14.34
N ILE A 19 -0.34 -8.94 13.56
CA ILE A 19 -1.15 -7.83 14.07
C ILE A 19 -2.51 -7.93 13.36
N TYR A 20 -3.55 -8.29 14.10
CA TYR A 20 -4.90 -8.38 13.55
C TYR A 20 -5.67 -7.08 13.76
N GLU A 21 -6.72 -6.86 12.96
CA GLU A 21 -7.57 -5.66 12.99
C GLU A 21 -6.82 -4.33 12.77
N SER A 22 -5.66 -4.39 12.11
CA SER A 22 -4.83 -3.22 11.85
C SER A 22 -5.43 -2.25 10.84
N ALA A 23 -6.35 -2.71 9.99
CA ALA A 23 -6.92 -1.92 8.91
C ALA A 23 -8.45 -1.90 8.96
N GLY A 24 -9.03 -0.75 8.61
CA GLY A 24 -10.47 -0.59 8.38
C GLY A 24 -11.33 -0.42 9.62
N MET A 25 -10.83 -0.64 10.84
CA MET A 25 -11.60 -0.61 12.07
C MET A 25 -11.52 0.75 12.78
N TYR A 26 -12.67 1.21 13.30
CA TYR A 26 -12.84 2.46 14.03
C TYR A 26 -13.71 2.27 15.27
N ALA A 27 -13.76 3.32 16.10
CA ALA A 27 -14.66 3.41 17.25
C ALA A 27 -14.61 2.14 18.14
N SER A 28 -13.42 1.72 18.55
CA SER A 28 -13.22 0.52 19.37
C SER A 28 -13.90 -0.72 18.77
N LEU A 29 -13.67 -0.96 17.48
CA LEU A 29 -14.19 -2.08 16.68
C LEU A 29 -15.69 -2.01 16.38
N LEU A 30 -16.34 -0.88 16.64
CA LEU A 30 -17.78 -0.71 16.38
C LEU A 30 -18.09 -0.18 14.97
N GLY A 31 -17.08 0.27 14.25
CA GLY A 31 -17.25 0.83 12.89
C GLY A 31 -16.17 0.35 11.92
N THR A 32 -16.54 0.19 10.68
CA THR A 32 -15.62 -0.11 9.57
C THR A 32 -16.13 0.50 8.27
N CYS A 33 -15.21 0.85 7.36
CA CYS A 33 -15.57 1.20 5.99
C CYS A 33 -14.44 0.80 5.03
N PRO A 34 -14.77 0.47 3.77
CA PRO A 34 -13.76 0.08 2.77
C PRO A 34 -12.74 1.17 2.48
N GLU A 35 -13.13 2.43 2.53
CA GLU A 35 -12.22 3.56 2.33
C GLU A 35 -11.12 3.58 3.39
N SER A 36 -11.47 3.29 4.63
CA SER A 36 -10.46 3.23 5.70
C SER A 36 -9.51 2.06 5.54
N LEU A 37 -9.99 0.94 5.00
CA LEU A 37 -9.15 -0.20 4.68
C LEU A 37 -8.06 0.17 3.66
N LEU A 38 -8.41 0.93 2.63
CA LEU A 38 -7.47 1.40 1.61
C LEU A 38 -6.46 2.41 2.18
N MET A 39 -6.94 3.38 2.97
CA MET A 39 -6.07 4.36 3.62
C MET A 39 -5.10 3.72 4.62
N ASP A 40 -5.57 2.73 5.38
CA ASP A 40 -4.74 2.02 6.33
C ASP A 40 -3.72 1.10 5.63
N ASN A 41 -4.06 0.53 4.47
CA ASN A 41 -3.13 -0.25 3.67
C ASN A 41 -1.89 0.58 3.24
N ASP A 42 -2.10 1.81 2.81
CA ASP A 42 -1.03 2.76 2.51
C ASP A 42 -0.12 3.01 3.73
N LEU A 43 -0.75 3.24 4.88
CA LEU A 43 -0.06 3.47 6.14
C LEU A 43 0.75 2.25 6.59
N LEU A 44 0.16 1.06 6.49
CA LEU A 44 0.81 -0.19 6.84
C LEU A 44 2.00 -0.49 5.94
N GLY A 45 1.94 -0.14 4.66
CA GLY A 45 3.07 -0.22 3.74
C GLY A 45 4.29 0.56 4.26
N ALA A 46 4.07 1.77 4.77
CA ALA A 46 5.13 2.57 5.38
C ALA A 46 5.69 1.92 6.66
N SER A 47 4.83 1.41 7.54
CA SER A 47 5.24 0.71 8.77
C SER A 47 6.06 -0.55 8.46
N MET A 48 5.64 -1.33 7.47
CA MET A 48 6.37 -2.52 7.01
C MET A 48 7.75 -2.17 6.42
N ARG A 49 7.85 -1.06 5.69
CA ARG A 49 9.15 -0.61 5.18
C ARG A 49 10.10 -0.23 6.31
N MET A 50 9.60 0.41 7.36
CA MET A 50 10.41 0.76 8.53
C MET A 50 10.95 -0.49 9.24
N THR A 51 10.16 -1.55 9.33
CA THR A 51 10.60 -2.81 9.98
C THR A 51 11.65 -3.58 9.16
N LYS A 52 11.66 -3.38 7.85
CA LYS A 52 12.66 -3.99 6.96
C LYS A 52 14.08 -3.45 7.26
N GLY A 53 14.18 -2.21 7.75
CA GLY A 53 15.46 -1.57 8.03
C GLY A 53 16.25 -1.24 6.77
N PHE A 54 17.55 -1.05 6.97
CA PHE A 54 18.53 -0.82 5.89
C PHE A 54 19.39 -2.07 5.74
N SER A 55 19.80 -2.36 4.51
CA SER A 55 20.83 -3.35 4.25
C SER A 55 22.18 -2.70 4.45
N ASP A 56 22.93 -3.15 5.44
CA ASP A 56 24.28 -2.63 5.80
C ASP A 56 25.37 -3.71 5.73
N ASP A 57 25.10 -4.81 5.05
CA ASP A 57 25.88 -6.04 5.12
C ASP A 57 27.17 -6.01 4.30
N SER A 58 27.47 -4.92 3.58
CA SER A 58 28.65 -4.83 2.71
C SER A 58 29.24 -3.42 2.64
N GLU A 59 30.52 -3.31 2.28
CA GLU A 59 31.16 -2.02 1.99
C GLU A 59 30.43 -1.28 0.84
N GLU A 60 29.80 -2.02 -0.08
CA GLU A 60 29.01 -1.46 -1.17
C GLU A 60 27.77 -0.73 -0.66
N SER A 61 27.19 -1.15 0.49
CA SER A 61 26.03 -0.50 1.12
C SER A 61 26.35 0.93 1.60
N LEU A 62 27.62 1.25 1.87
CA LEU A 62 28.06 2.60 2.23
C LEU A 62 28.08 3.57 1.04
N CYS A 63 27.93 3.07 -0.18
CA CYS A 63 27.83 3.86 -1.42
C CYS A 63 29.00 4.86 -1.63
N PHE A 64 30.18 4.56 -1.08
CA PHE A 64 31.33 5.48 -1.04
C PHE A 64 31.74 5.97 -2.42
N GLU A 65 31.86 5.07 -3.40
CA GLU A 65 32.27 5.46 -4.76
C GLU A 65 31.20 6.33 -5.45
N THR A 66 29.93 6.10 -5.20
CA THR A 66 28.85 6.98 -5.70
C THR A 66 28.91 8.36 -5.04
N ILE A 67 29.15 8.42 -3.74
CA ILE A 67 29.31 9.68 -3.00
C ILE A 67 30.50 10.47 -3.56
N LYS A 68 31.65 9.81 -3.71
CA LYS A 68 32.87 10.38 -4.26
C LYS A 68 32.66 10.90 -5.69
N ASP A 69 32.03 10.11 -6.56
CA ASP A 69 31.75 10.49 -7.93
C ASP A 69 30.84 11.74 -8.01
N VAL A 70 29.76 11.77 -7.24
CA VAL A 70 28.84 12.92 -7.20
C VAL A 70 29.50 14.16 -6.62
N CYS A 71 30.29 14.01 -5.54
CA CYS A 71 30.90 15.14 -4.85
C CYS A 71 32.10 15.74 -5.60
N LEU A 72 32.87 14.92 -6.34
CA LEU A 72 34.11 15.37 -6.97
C LEU A 72 33.97 15.70 -8.46
N ASN A 73 32.91 15.27 -9.12
CA ASN A 73 32.71 15.38 -10.57
C ASN A 73 31.61 16.36 -11.00
N ASP A 74 31.36 17.41 -10.24
CA ASP A 74 30.40 18.49 -10.57
C ASP A 74 28.97 18.04 -10.88
N LYS A 75 28.58 16.82 -10.49
CA LYS A 75 27.22 16.30 -10.72
C LYS A 75 26.16 16.93 -9.82
N ALA A 76 26.57 17.53 -8.71
CA ALA A 76 25.78 18.31 -7.77
C ALA A 76 24.55 17.60 -7.12
N HIS A 77 24.14 16.42 -7.60
CA HIS A 77 22.99 15.69 -7.08
C HIS A 77 23.07 14.19 -7.39
N TYR A 78 22.36 13.38 -6.60
CA TYR A 78 22.32 11.93 -6.73
C TYR A 78 21.20 11.39 -7.65
N LEU A 79 20.29 12.25 -8.11
CA LEU A 79 19.09 11.83 -8.85
C LEU A 79 19.38 11.05 -10.14
N GLY A 80 20.48 11.35 -10.81
CA GLY A 80 20.92 10.69 -12.03
C GLY A 80 21.94 9.56 -11.82
N SER A 81 22.28 9.20 -10.58
CA SER A 81 23.22 8.10 -10.35
C SER A 81 22.56 6.74 -10.63
N GLU A 82 23.33 5.81 -11.21
CA GLU A 82 22.86 4.45 -11.48
C GLU A 82 22.37 3.75 -10.22
N LEU A 83 23.06 3.97 -9.10
CA LEU A 83 22.66 3.43 -7.80
C LEU A 83 21.26 3.93 -7.40
N THR A 84 21.02 5.25 -7.44
CA THR A 84 19.71 5.81 -7.09
C THR A 84 18.60 5.20 -7.96
N ILE A 85 18.81 5.10 -9.25
CA ILE A 85 17.84 4.52 -10.19
C ILE A 85 17.58 3.05 -9.88
N SER A 86 18.62 2.28 -9.59
CA SER A 86 18.50 0.84 -9.32
C SER A 86 17.76 0.52 -8.03
N VAL A 87 17.92 1.34 -6.98
CA VAL A 87 17.34 1.08 -5.66
C VAL A 87 16.05 1.85 -5.39
N MET A 88 15.68 2.83 -6.20
CA MET A 88 14.53 3.69 -5.90
C MET A 88 13.20 2.92 -5.78
N GLN A 89 13.03 1.85 -6.50
CA GLN A 89 11.80 1.03 -6.45
C GLN A 89 11.76 0.10 -5.21
N SER A 90 12.91 -0.27 -4.67
CA SER A 90 13.02 -1.18 -3.53
C SER A 90 13.14 -0.45 -2.19
N GLU A 91 13.79 0.71 -2.18
CA GLU A 91 14.13 1.44 -0.96
C GLU A 91 13.16 2.56 -0.63
N TYR A 92 12.47 3.13 -1.63
CA TYR A 92 11.45 4.16 -1.41
C TYR A 92 10.06 3.54 -1.33
N ILE A 93 9.16 4.26 -0.67
CA ILE A 93 7.73 3.93 -0.62
C ILE A 93 7.00 4.90 -1.54
N PHE A 94 6.20 4.33 -2.43
CA PHE A 94 5.30 5.08 -3.29
C PHE A 94 3.86 4.76 -2.87
N PRO A 95 3.26 5.59 -2.01
CA PRO A 95 1.88 5.36 -1.57
C PRO A 95 0.91 5.59 -2.73
N ASP A 96 -0.16 4.80 -2.78
CA ASP A 96 -1.19 4.90 -3.81
C ASP A 96 -2.16 6.07 -3.56
N LEU A 97 -2.44 6.35 -2.29
CA LEU A 97 -3.43 7.33 -1.88
C LEU A 97 -2.84 8.58 -1.26
N SER A 98 -1.78 8.40 -0.46
CA SER A 98 -1.15 9.52 0.26
C SER A 98 -0.49 10.48 -0.71
N ASP A 99 -0.73 11.75 -0.49
CA ASP A 99 -0.25 12.81 -1.37
C ASP A 99 1.26 13.05 -1.17
N ARG A 100 1.99 13.06 -2.29
CA ARG A 100 3.42 13.36 -2.38
C ARG A 100 3.71 14.43 -3.44
N ASP A 101 2.69 15.02 -4.02
CA ASP A 101 2.81 16.02 -5.06
C ASP A 101 3.31 17.35 -4.51
N SER A 102 3.88 18.19 -5.38
CA SER A 102 4.19 19.57 -5.00
C SER A 102 2.90 20.35 -4.74
N PRO A 103 2.93 21.43 -3.93
CA PRO A 103 1.73 22.26 -3.69
C PRO A 103 1.08 22.78 -4.98
N ASN A 104 1.88 23.05 -6.02
CA ASN A 104 1.38 23.52 -7.30
C ASN A 104 0.69 22.40 -8.07
N ASP A 105 1.34 21.24 -8.20
CA ASP A 105 0.75 20.08 -8.87
C ASP A 105 -0.54 19.64 -8.20
N TRP A 106 -0.56 19.59 -6.86
CA TRP A 106 -1.75 19.28 -6.10
C TRP A 106 -2.90 20.29 -6.35
N ALA A 107 -2.56 21.58 -6.47
CA ALA A 107 -3.55 22.61 -6.77
C ALA A 107 -4.10 22.46 -8.19
N ASP A 108 -3.23 22.17 -9.17
CA ASP A 108 -3.59 21.96 -10.58
C ASP A 108 -4.47 20.72 -10.78
N MET A 109 -4.26 19.69 -9.96
CA MET A 109 -5.12 18.49 -9.91
C MET A 109 -6.48 18.71 -9.24
N GLY A 110 -6.80 19.92 -8.81
CA GLY A 110 -8.08 20.24 -8.18
C GLY A 110 -8.12 19.99 -6.68
N LYS A 111 -6.96 19.93 -6.02
CA LYS A 111 -6.82 19.79 -4.56
C LYS A 111 -7.47 18.51 -4.01
N PRO A 112 -7.22 17.33 -4.57
CA PRO A 112 -7.87 16.10 -4.14
C PRO A 112 -7.51 15.79 -2.69
N VAL A 113 -8.50 15.39 -1.88
CA VAL A 113 -8.27 14.95 -0.51
C VAL A 113 -8.22 13.42 -0.45
N LEU A 114 -7.51 12.88 0.56
CA LEU A 114 -7.28 11.45 0.73
C LEU A 114 -8.57 10.61 0.68
N LEU A 115 -9.64 11.08 1.31
CA LEU A 115 -10.92 10.38 1.33
C LEU A 115 -11.54 10.26 -0.08
N GLU A 116 -11.45 11.30 -0.89
CA GLU A 116 -11.96 11.28 -2.27
C GLU A 116 -11.18 10.31 -3.15
N LYS A 117 -9.85 10.28 -3.02
CA LYS A 117 -8.99 9.29 -3.66
C LYS A 117 -9.39 7.87 -3.25
N ALA A 118 -9.60 7.60 -1.96
CA ALA A 118 -10.03 6.31 -1.45
C ALA A 118 -11.43 5.88 -1.95
N ILE A 119 -12.39 6.82 -2.01
CA ILE A 119 -13.72 6.56 -2.56
C ILE A 119 -13.63 6.17 -4.05
N LYS A 120 -12.80 6.87 -4.81
CA LYS A 120 -12.58 6.58 -6.23
C LYS A 120 -11.95 5.20 -6.40
N GLN A 121 -10.85 4.92 -5.73
CA GLN A 121 -10.14 3.64 -5.81
C GLN A 121 -11.04 2.46 -5.38
N LYS A 122 -11.82 2.62 -4.30
CA LYS A 122 -12.81 1.63 -3.90
C LYS A 122 -13.78 1.29 -5.04
N LYS A 123 -14.32 2.31 -5.73
CA LYS A 123 -15.26 2.09 -6.84
C LYS A 123 -14.59 1.34 -7.99
N GLU A 124 -13.36 1.69 -8.32
CA GLU A 124 -12.57 1.02 -9.36
C GLU A 124 -12.35 -0.45 -9.00
N ILE A 125 -11.83 -0.74 -7.81
CA ILE A 125 -11.61 -2.12 -7.35
C ILE A 125 -12.92 -2.94 -7.40
N LEU A 126 -14.01 -2.41 -6.86
CA LEU A 126 -15.29 -3.12 -6.82
C LEU A 126 -15.92 -3.30 -8.20
N SER A 127 -15.55 -2.51 -9.20
CA SER A 127 -16.07 -2.63 -10.56
C SER A 127 -15.24 -3.52 -11.47
N GLU A 128 -13.95 -3.70 -11.17
CA GLU A 128 -12.99 -4.33 -12.09
C GLU A 128 -12.31 -5.57 -11.50
N HIS A 129 -12.15 -5.62 -10.18
CA HIS A 129 -11.42 -6.69 -9.51
C HIS A 129 -12.35 -7.86 -9.13
N PHE A 130 -12.31 -8.90 -9.93
CA PHE A 130 -13.07 -10.16 -9.73
C PHE A 130 -12.10 -11.34 -9.61
N PRO A 131 -11.49 -11.55 -8.44
CA PRO A 131 -10.48 -12.59 -8.26
C PRO A 131 -11.09 -13.98 -8.42
N SER A 132 -10.37 -14.88 -9.10
CA SER A 132 -10.72 -16.28 -9.27
C SER A 132 -9.55 -17.14 -8.83
N HIS A 133 -9.47 -17.43 -7.54
CA HIS A 133 -8.37 -18.18 -6.92
C HIS A 133 -8.64 -19.68 -6.80
N ILE A 134 -9.89 -20.09 -6.94
CA ILE A 134 -10.32 -21.48 -6.83
C ILE A 134 -10.89 -21.97 -8.16
N SER A 135 -10.56 -23.21 -8.53
CA SER A 135 -11.13 -23.86 -9.69
C SER A 135 -12.64 -24.12 -9.49
N ASP A 136 -13.36 -24.26 -10.58
CA ASP A 136 -14.81 -24.54 -10.53
C ASP A 136 -15.13 -25.84 -9.77
N ASP A 137 -14.26 -26.82 -9.85
CA ASP A 137 -14.36 -28.12 -9.17
C ASP A 137 -14.28 -27.95 -7.64
N VAL A 138 -13.35 -27.11 -7.18
CA VAL A 138 -13.20 -26.77 -5.74
C VAL A 138 -14.40 -25.94 -5.27
N ASP A 139 -14.85 -24.96 -6.04
CA ASP A 139 -16.02 -24.16 -5.73
C ASP A 139 -17.29 -25.02 -5.60
N GLN A 140 -17.51 -25.98 -6.51
CA GLN A 140 -18.61 -26.94 -6.43
C GLN A 140 -18.56 -27.79 -5.15
N LYS A 141 -17.39 -28.31 -4.79
CA LYS A 141 -17.20 -29.07 -3.55
C LYS A 141 -17.48 -28.25 -2.29
N ILE A 142 -17.08 -26.97 -2.29
CA ILE A 142 -17.37 -26.05 -1.19
C ILE A 142 -18.87 -25.80 -1.10
N ARG A 143 -19.54 -25.49 -2.20
CA ARG A 143 -20.98 -25.21 -2.24
C ARG A 143 -21.83 -26.43 -1.91
N ALA A 144 -21.36 -27.62 -2.20
CA ALA A 144 -22.04 -28.87 -1.78
C ALA A 144 -22.02 -29.08 -0.25
N LYS A 145 -21.03 -28.52 0.44
CA LYS A 145 -20.89 -28.65 1.90
C LYS A 145 -21.44 -27.45 2.67
N PHE A 146 -21.48 -26.28 2.08
CA PHE A 146 -21.83 -25.02 2.74
C PHE A 146 -22.96 -24.31 2.00
N ASN A 147 -23.90 -23.76 2.74
CA ASN A 147 -25.00 -22.98 2.17
C ASN A 147 -24.54 -21.58 1.73
N ILE A 148 -23.88 -21.49 0.57
CA ILE A 148 -23.46 -20.22 -0.03
C ILE A 148 -24.58 -19.67 -0.89
N LYS A 149 -25.19 -18.58 -0.45
CA LYS A 149 -26.36 -17.97 -1.08
C LYS A 149 -26.06 -17.28 -2.42
N LEU A 150 -24.85 -16.69 -2.55
CA LEU A 150 -24.43 -16.03 -3.80
C LEU A 150 -24.02 -17.08 -4.83
N SER A 151 -24.61 -17.03 -6.00
CA SER A 151 -24.22 -17.92 -7.09
C SER A 151 -22.85 -17.50 -7.67
N ARG A 152 -22.16 -18.45 -8.32
CA ARG A 152 -20.90 -18.16 -9.01
C ARG A 152 -21.06 -17.09 -10.09
N LYS A 153 -22.21 -17.06 -10.74
CA LYS A 153 -22.54 -16.05 -11.78
C LYS A 153 -22.73 -14.65 -11.21
N ASP A 154 -23.16 -14.55 -9.97
CA ASP A 154 -23.40 -13.27 -9.31
C ASP A 154 -22.13 -12.67 -8.69
N ILE A 155 -21.10 -13.48 -8.44
CA ILE A 155 -19.80 -13.06 -7.93
C ILE A 155 -18.91 -12.50 -9.06
N GLY A 156 -19.19 -12.81 -10.33
CA GLY A 156 -18.35 -12.43 -11.46
C GLY A 156 -18.93 -11.33 -12.35
N ARG A 157 -18.13 -10.28 -12.58
CA ARG A 157 -18.23 -9.34 -13.72
C ARG A 157 -19.52 -8.55 -13.96
N LYS A 158 -20.41 -8.41 -13.01
CA LYS A 158 -21.50 -7.45 -13.15
C LYS A 158 -21.22 -6.20 -12.35
N PRO A 159 -21.18 -5.01 -12.97
CA PRO A 159 -21.14 -3.77 -12.22
C PRO A 159 -22.35 -3.73 -11.28
N PHE A 160 -22.13 -3.33 -10.03
CA PHE A 160 -23.25 -3.05 -9.12
C PHE A 160 -24.18 -2.06 -9.79
N LYS A 161 -25.39 -2.47 -10.07
CA LYS A 161 -26.44 -1.54 -10.50
C LYS A 161 -26.64 -0.52 -9.38
N LYS A 162 -26.55 0.76 -9.74
CA LYS A 162 -26.84 1.89 -8.86
C LYS A 162 -28.24 1.77 -8.26
#